data_d979eceeb20eef4650c29ceb7b948c4c
#
_entry.id   d979eceeb20eef4650c29ceb7b948c4c
#
_cell.length_a   1.000
_cell.length_b   1.000
_cell.length_c   1.000
_cell.angle_alpha   90.00
_cell.angle_beta   90.00
_cell.angle_gamma   90.00
#
_symmetry.space_group_name_H-M   'P 1'
#
loop_
_entity.id
_entity.type
_entity.pdbx_description
1 polymer ?
#
loop_
_entity_poly.entity_id
_entity_poly.type
_entity_poly.pdbx_seq_one_letter_code
_entity_poly.pdbx_strand_id
1 'polypeptide(L)'
;MSKPGRPARLNREEAIDSAMLLFWERGYEGTTLEALLEVMGGIKPPSFYNAFGSKEELFRAVTDRYACTVGAVGLHALEASSSVRQGIADMLRRSVEAFTQPGYPRGCLLVSAATHCAPASSAVEEHLAALRRQLPAVLRARLGRAITDGDLDARADVSLIAAYYTMVAHGLAQRAFDGESRETLLRVAGHAMDAWAGLAGEMGEGQAP
;
A
#
# COMPACT_ATOMS: atom_id res chain seq x y z
N MET A 1 42.65 22.99 -16.49
CA MET A 1 42.03 21.66 -16.66
C MET A 1 41.58 21.17 -15.28
N SER A 2 40.28 21.29 -14.95
CA SER A 2 39.71 20.81 -13.67
C SER A 2 39.71 19.29 -13.67
N LYS A 3 40.22 18.68 -12.59
CA LYS A 3 40.12 17.24 -12.33
C LYS A 3 38.65 16.85 -12.28
N PRO A 4 38.23 15.75 -12.93
CA PRO A 4 36.91 15.22 -12.75
C PRO A 4 36.73 14.87 -11.29
N GLY A 5 35.67 15.44 -10.65
CA GLY A 5 35.33 15.18 -9.27
C GLY A 5 35.11 13.69 -9.03
N ARG A 6 35.52 13.21 -7.84
CA ARG A 6 35.26 11.84 -7.35
C ARG A 6 33.77 11.52 -7.56
N PRO A 7 33.39 10.41 -8.21
CA PRO A 7 32.00 10.06 -8.39
C PRO A 7 31.29 10.11 -7.03
N ALA A 8 30.17 10.81 -6.98
CA ALA A 8 29.35 10.88 -5.78
C ALA A 8 29.06 9.45 -5.31
N ARG A 9 29.35 9.18 -4.04
CA ARG A 9 29.10 7.85 -3.46
C ARG A 9 27.59 7.65 -3.48
N LEU A 10 27.11 6.59 -4.15
CA LEU A 10 25.70 6.25 -4.22
C LEU A 10 25.12 6.22 -2.80
N ASN A 11 24.17 7.11 -2.52
CA ASN A 11 23.35 7.02 -1.32
C ASN A 11 22.27 5.98 -1.57
N ARG A 12 22.37 4.83 -0.91
CA ARG A 12 21.47 3.70 -1.12
C ARG A 12 20.02 4.03 -0.81
N GLU A 13 19.76 4.80 0.24
CA GLU A 13 18.39 5.19 0.67
C GLU A 13 17.76 6.14 -0.36
N GLU A 14 18.48 7.18 -0.79
CA GLU A 14 18.01 8.10 -1.82
C GLU A 14 17.77 7.40 -3.16
N ALA A 15 18.58 6.41 -3.51
CA ALA A 15 18.41 5.60 -4.71
C ALA A 15 17.14 4.74 -4.62
N ILE A 16 16.84 4.14 -3.46
CA ILE A 16 15.60 3.39 -3.22
C ILE A 16 14.39 4.32 -3.33
N ASP A 17 14.44 5.51 -2.73
CA ASP A 17 13.34 6.47 -2.77
C ASP A 17 13.08 6.97 -4.21
N SER A 18 14.14 7.22 -5.00
CA SER A 18 14.01 7.59 -6.42
C SER A 18 13.43 6.44 -7.26
N ALA A 19 13.91 5.23 -7.04
CA ALA A 19 13.39 4.03 -7.73
C ALA A 19 11.94 3.73 -7.34
N MET A 20 11.55 4.00 -6.10
CA MET A 20 10.18 3.81 -5.61
C MET A 20 9.18 4.63 -6.42
N LEU A 21 9.46 5.90 -6.67
CA LEU A 21 8.58 6.75 -7.48
C LEU A 21 8.46 6.23 -8.91
N LEU A 22 9.57 5.78 -9.50
CA LEU A 22 9.59 5.26 -10.85
C LEU A 22 8.81 3.95 -10.99
N PHE A 23 9.02 3.01 -10.06
CA PHE A 23 8.25 1.76 -10.05
C PHE A 23 6.77 1.98 -9.75
N TRP A 24 6.44 2.96 -8.92
CA TRP A 24 5.05 3.30 -8.62
C TRP A 24 4.33 3.86 -9.84
N GLU A 25 5.01 4.73 -10.62
CA GLU A 25 4.46 5.35 -11.82
C GLU A 25 4.31 4.34 -12.97
N ARG A 26 5.34 3.49 -13.21
CA ARG A 26 5.47 2.68 -14.43
C ARG A 26 5.23 1.19 -14.23
N GLY A 27 5.10 0.75 -12.99
CA GLY A 27 5.07 -0.66 -12.64
C GLY A 27 6.43 -1.35 -12.80
N TYR A 28 6.51 -2.61 -12.41
CA TYR A 28 7.75 -3.38 -12.50
C TYR A 28 8.20 -3.58 -13.95
N GLU A 29 7.31 -4.08 -14.82
CA GLU A 29 7.67 -4.40 -16.21
C GLU A 29 7.98 -3.13 -17.03
N GLY A 30 7.23 -2.04 -16.82
CA GLY A 30 7.43 -0.77 -17.51
C GLY A 30 8.68 0.00 -17.09
N THR A 31 9.36 -0.43 -16.03
CA THR A 31 10.58 0.20 -15.52
C THR A 31 11.82 -0.48 -16.09
N THR A 32 12.58 0.21 -16.93
CA THR A 32 13.84 -0.32 -17.50
C THR A 32 15.02 -0.08 -16.57
N LEU A 33 16.09 -0.89 -16.71
CA LEU A 33 17.34 -0.68 -15.99
C LEU A 33 17.92 0.71 -16.29
N GLU A 34 17.86 1.13 -17.55
CA GLU A 34 18.38 2.44 -17.99
C GLU A 34 17.68 3.60 -17.26
N ALA A 35 16.34 3.56 -17.18
CA ALA A 35 15.57 4.54 -16.44
C ALA A 35 15.91 4.56 -14.94
N LEU A 36 16.15 3.38 -14.33
CA LEU A 36 16.60 3.28 -12.94
C LEU A 36 17.98 3.93 -12.74
N LEU A 37 18.94 3.64 -13.63
CA LEU A 37 20.27 4.24 -13.55
C LEU A 37 20.21 5.77 -13.64
N GLU A 38 19.33 6.30 -14.50
CA GLU A 38 19.13 7.73 -14.69
C GLU A 38 18.59 8.41 -13.42
N VAL A 39 17.48 7.90 -12.84
CA VAL A 39 16.87 8.50 -11.64
C VAL A 39 17.75 8.36 -10.39
N MET A 40 18.70 7.43 -10.40
CA MET A 40 19.70 7.23 -9.35
C MET A 40 20.95 8.12 -9.55
N GLY A 41 20.87 9.19 -10.34
CA GLY A 41 21.95 10.13 -10.56
C GLY A 41 22.94 9.71 -11.66
N GLY A 42 22.51 8.90 -12.64
CA GLY A 42 23.31 8.48 -13.78
C GLY A 42 24.42 7.47 -13.41
N ILE A 43 24.19 6.64 -12.39
CA ILE A 43 25.15 5.62 -11.98
C ILE A 43 25.40 4.61 -13.09
N LYS A 44 26.57 3.97 -13.07
CA LYS A 44 26.92 2.95 -14.06
C LYS A 44 26.37 1.58 -13.68
N PRO A 45 26.07 0.67 -14.65
CA PRO A 45 25.55 -0.67 -14.36
C PRO A 45 26.37 -1.46 -13.32
N PRO A 46 27.71 -1.48 -13.31
CA PRO A 46 28.46 -2.18 -12.27
C PRO A 46 28.17 -1.65 -10.86
N SER A 47 27.99 -0.34 -10.69
CA SER A 47 27.65 0.25 -9.39
C SER A 47 26.25 -0.15 -8.93
N PHE A 48 25.29 -0.22 -9.86
CA PHE A 48 23.94 -0.71 -9.60
C PHE A 48 23.95 -2.16 -9.12
N TYR A 49 24.57 -3.06 -9.88
CA TYR A 49 24.63 -4.48 -9.53
C TYR A 49 25.37 -4.75 -8.20
N ASN A 50 26.42 -3.98 -7.93
CA ASN A 50 27.12 -4.06 -6.64
C ASN A 50 26.27 -3.57 -5.46
N ALA A 51 25.37 -2.59 -5.65
CA ALA A 51 24.55 -2.03 -4.59
C ALA A 51 23.25 -2.82 -4.35
N PHE A 52 22.66 -3.36 -5.42
CA PHE A 52 21.30 -3.91 -5.40
C PHE A 52 21.19 -5.35 -5.91
N GLY A 53 22.24 -5.91 -6.53
CA GLY A 53 22.24 -7.26 -7.08
C GLY A 53 21.45 -7.37 -8.40
N SER A 54 20.15 -7.11 -8.38
CA SER A 54 19.27 -7.18 -9.54
C SER A 54 18.15 -6.13 -9.49
N LYS A 55 17.42 -5.96 -10.60
CA LYS A 55 16.20 -5.15 -10.65
C LYS A 55 15.13 -5.70 -9.70
N GLU A 56 15.03 -7.01 -9.59
CA GLU A 56 14.10 -7.68 -8.68
C GLU A 56 14.44 -7.41 -7.22
N GLU A 57 15.71 -7.54 -6.83
CA GLU A 57 16.15 -7.26 -5.44
C GLU A 57 15.97 -5.78 -5.07
N LEU A 58 16.24 -4.85 -6.01
CA LEU A 58 15.90 -3.45 -5.83
C LEU A 58 14.39 -3.25 -5.64
N PHE A 59 13.56 -3.91 -6.48
CA PHE A 59 12.11 -3.79 -6.36
C PHE A 59 11.59 -4.31 -5.03
N ARG A 60 12.14 -5.41 -4.51
CA ARG A 60 11.83 -5.91 -3.16
C ARG A 60 12.18 -4.87 -2.09
N ALA A 61 13.37 -4.30 -2.14
CA ALA A 61 13.78 -3.25 -1.21
C ALA A 61 12.88 -2.01 -1.29
N VAL A 62 12.43 -1.63 -2.49
CA VAL A 62 11.49 -0.53 -2.74
C VAL A 62 10.12 -0.82 -2.12
N THR A 63 9.56 -2.01 -2.35
CA THR A 63 8.24 -2.38 -1.82
C THR A 63 8.23 -2.54 -0.31
N ASP A 64 9.31 -3.06 0.27
CA ASP A 64 9.50 -3.12 1.73
C ASP A 64 9.58 -1.71 2.32
N ARG A 65 10.36 -0.82 1.69
CA ARG A 65 10.44 0.61 2.08
C ARG A 65 9.06 1.28 2.02
N TYR A 66 8.33 1.10 0.91
CA TYR A 66 6.97 1.63 0.76
C TYR A 66 6.03 1.11 1.85
N ALA A 67 6.04 -0.19 2.11
CA ALA A 67 5.18 -0.82 3.11
C ALA A 67 5.43 -0.29 4.53
N CYS A 68 6.66 0.13 4.84
CA CYS A 68 7.04 0.69 6.15
C CYS A 68 6.89 2.22 6.24
N THR A 69 6.62 2.91 5.13
CA THR A 69 6.55 4.38 5.08
C THR A 69 5.18 4.85 4.56
N VAL A 70 5.10 5.27 3.30
CA VAL A 70 3.87 5.82 2.69
C VAL A 70 2.71 4.82 2.75
N GLY A 71 2.98 3.54 2.52
CA GLY A 71 1.97 2.47 2.57
C GLY A 71 1.46 2.14 3.97
N ALA A 72 2.22 2.50 5.02
CA ALA A 72 1.84 2.20 6.40
C ALA A 72 0.85 3.21 7.01
N VAL A 73 0.63 4.37 6.39
CA VAL A 73 -0.13 5.49 6.99
C VAL A 73 -1.54 5.07 7.42
N GLY A 74 -2.23 4.28 6.59
CA GLY A 74 -3.56 3.75 6.95
C GLY A 74 -3.50 2.76 8.11
N LEU A 75 -2.52 1.86 8.12
CA LEU A 75 -2.36 0.87 9.20
C LEU A 75 -2.00 1.53 10.53
N HIS A 76 -1.17 2.57 10.52
CA HIS A 76 -0.88 3.36 11.72
C HIS A 76 -2.14 4.03 12.28
N ALA A 77 -3.03 4.55 11.43
CA ALA A 77 -4.29 5.13 11.85
C ALA A 77 -5.24 4.08 12.46
N LEU A 78 -5.29 2.88 11.88
CA LEU A 78 -6.06 1.74 12.43
C LEU A 78 -5.62 1.39 13.85
N GLU A 79 -4.31 1.32 14.10
CA GLU A 79 -3.76 0.93 15.40
C GLU A 79 -3.82 2.07 16.44
N ALA A 80 -3.81 3.32 16.02
CA ALA A 80 -3.83 4.47 16.92
C ALA A 80 -5.21 4.74 17.57
N SER A 81 -6.29 4.19 16.99
CA SER A 81 -7.65 4.44 17.45
C SER A 81 -8.05 3.49 18.58
N SER A 82 -8.76 4.00 19.60
CA SER A 82 -9.28 3.21 20.72
C SER A 82 -10.44 2.30 20.28
N SER A 83 -11.30 2.75 19.38
CA SER A 83 -12.40 1.96 18.81
C SER A 83 -11.99 1.38 17.46
N VAL A 84 -12.29 0.08 17.23
CA VAL A 84 -11.97 -0.59 15.96
C VAL A 84 -12.77 -0.02 14.79
N ARG A 85 -14.02 0.40 15.02
CA ARG A 85 -14.85 1.08 14.02
C ARG A 85 -14.21 2.38 13.57
N GLN A 86 -13.78 3.23 14.51
CA GLN A 86 -13.11 4.48 14.20
C GLN A 86 -11.75 4.22 13.53
N GLY A 87 -11.01 3.21 14.00
CA GLY A 87 -9.74 2.81 13.40
C GLY A 87 -9.84 2.44 11.94
N ILE A 88 -10.88 1.68 11.55
CA ILE A 88 -11.15 1.33 10.15
C ILE A 88 -11.53 2.58 9.34
N ALA A 89 -12.37 3.46 9.88
CA ALA A 89 -12.73 4.72 9.22
C ALA A 89 -11.50 5.60 8.98
N ASP A 90 -10.64 5.75 9.98
CA ASP A 90 -9.40 6.51 9.88
C ASP A 90 -8.39 5.86 8.93
N MET A 91 -8.30 4.53 8.93
CA MET A 91 -7.49 3.78 7.97
C MET A 91 -7.90 4.11 6.53
N LEU A 92 -9.18 4.01 6.20
CA LEU A 92 -9.68 4.31 4.86
C LEU A 92 -9.42 5.76 4.47
N ARG A 93 -9.73 6.70 5.36
CA ARG A 93 -9.51 8.14 5.13
C ARG A 93 -8.03 8.45 4.89
N ARG A 94 -7.15 8.01 5.77
CA ARG A 94 -5.71 8.24 5.65
C ARG A 94 -5.10 7.57 4.42
N SER A 95 -5.61 6.39 4.04
CA SER A 95 -5.22 5.72 2.80
C SER A 95 -5.58 6.56 1.58
N VAL A 96 -6.81 7.11 1.51
CA VAL A 96 -7.21 8.01 0.40
C VAL A 96 -6.32 9.26 0.35
N GLU A 97 -6.01 9.87 1.50
CA GLU A 97 -5.11 11.02 1.58
C GLU A 97 -3.72 10.68 0.99
N ALA A 98 -3.17 9.51 1.33
CA ALA A 98 -1.89 9.03 0.80
C ALA A 98 -1.97 8.71 -0.71
N PHE A 99 -3.02 8.01 -1.17
CA PHE A 99 -3.23 7.65 -2.58
C PHE A 99 -3.41 8.85 -3.51
N THR A 100 -3.71 10.01 -2.95
CA THR A 100 -3.96 11.25 -3.70
C THR A 100 -3.03 12.39 -3.29
N GLN A 101 -1.92 12.07 -2.59
CA GLN A 101 -0.98 13.06 -2.10
C GLN A 101 -0.21 13.72 -3.27
N PRO A 102 -0.16 15.07 -3.34
CA PRO A 102 0.67 15.76 -4.32
C PRO A 102 2.15 15.37 -4.22
N GLY A 103 2.83 15.27 -5.35
CA GLY A 103 4.26 14.91 -5.41
C GLY A 103 4.54 13.41 -5.41
N TYR A 104 3.52 12.57 -5.28
CA TYR A 104 3.61 11.11 -5.42
C TYR A 104 2.73 10.61 -6.56
N PRO A 105 3.07 9.47 -7.20
CA PRO A 105 2.15 8.78 -8.09
C PRO A 105 0.85 8.41 -7.37
N ARG A 106 -0.25 8.42 -8.09
CA ARG A 106 -1.57 8.15 -7.50
C ARG A 106 -1.78 6.65 -7.25
N GLY A 107 -2.63 6.33 -6.28
CA GLY A 107 -2.96 4.96 -5.92
C GLY A 107 -1.96 4.34 -4.94
N CYS A 108 -1.83 3.02 -4.97
CA CYS A 108 -0.97 2.25 -4.07
C CYS A 108 0.03 1.43 -4.89
N LEU A 109 1.32 1.59 -4.62
CA LEU A 109 2.38 0.82 -5.27
C LEU A 109 2.14 -0.70 -5.19
N LEU A 110 1.72 -1.20 -4.03
CA LEU A 110 1.50 -2.64 -3.82
C LEU A 110 0.28 -3.19 -4.59
N VAL A 111 -0.69 -2.32 -4.92
CA VAL A 111 -1.88 -2.71 -5.69
C VAL A 111 -1.62 -2.65 -7.19
N SER A 112 -0.90 -1.61 -7.67
CA SER A 112 -0.79 -1.31 -9.10
C SER A 112 0.48 -1.83 -9.78
N ALA A 113 1.61 -2.00 -9.05
CA ALA A 113 2.91 -2.13 -9.69
C ALA A 113 3.19 -3.47 -10.40
N ALA A 114 2.48 -4.55 -10.07
CA ALA A 114 2.67 -5.85 -10.71
C ALA A 114 1.37 -6.66 -10.65
N THR A 115 0.35 -6.21 -11.38
CA THR A 115 -0.92 -6.95 -11.54
C THR A 115 -0.85 -8.01 -12.62
N HIS A 116 0.02 -7.82 -13.60
CA HIS A 116 0.29 -8.77 -14.69
C HIS A 116 1.78 -8.70 -15.04
N CYS A 117 2.53 -9.68 -14.59
CA CYS A 117 3.93 -9.82 -14.90
C CYS A 117 4.16 -10.86 -16.00
N ALA A 118 5.24 -10.72 -16.77
CA ALA A 118 5.69 -11.77 -17.66
C ALA A 118 6.02 -13.04 -16.84
N PRO A 119 5.92 -14.25 -17.42
CA PRO A 119 6.24 -15.50 -16.71
C PRO A 119 7.62 -15.49 -16.04
N ALA A 120 8.59 -14.79 -16.64
CA ALA A 120 9.93 -14.61 -16.08
C ALA A 120 9.97 -13.78 -14.80
N SER A 121 8.91 -13.01 -14.51
CA SER A 121 8.78 -12.12 -13.33
C SER A 121 7.75 -12.64 -12.32
N SER A 122 7.38 -13.91 -12.36
CA SER A 122 6.40 -14.52 -11.46
C SER A 122 6.77 -14.37 -9.99
N ALA A 123 8.06 -14.39 -9.66
CA ALA A 123 8.55 -14.17 -8.30
C ALA A 123 8.24 -12.76 -7.76
N VAL A 124 8.20 -11.75 -8.64
CA VAL A 124 7.81 -10.37 -8.32
C VAL A 124 6.30 -10.29 -8.03
N GLU A 125 5.49 -10.95 -8.85
CA GLU A 125 4.04 -11.01 -8.67
C GLU A 125 3.68 -11.70 -7.36
N GLU A 126 4.34 -12.84 -7.06
CA GLU A 126 4.14 -13.56 -5.80
C GLU A 126 4.56 -12.74 -4.58
N HIS A 127 5.69 -12.03 -4.66
CA HIS A 127 6.15 -11.13 -3.62
C HIS A 127 5.09 -10.04 -3.31
N LEU A 128 4.57 -9.35 -4.34
CA LEU A 128 3.51 -8.36 -4.13
C LEU A 128 2.21 -8.98 -3.63
N ALA A 129 1.85 -10.17 -4.10
CA ALA A 129 0.69 -10.88 -3.57
C ALA A 129 0.86 -11.19 -2.07
N ALA A 130 2.07 -11.54 -1.63
CA ALA A 130 2.38 -11.75 -0.21
C ALA A 130 2.22 -10.46 0.60
N LEU A 131 2.71 -9.33 0.09
CA LEU A 131 2.54 -8.02 0.75
C LEU A 131 1.06 -7.61 0.81
N ARG A 132 0.29 -7.81 -0.27
CA ARG A 132 -1.15 -7.51 -0.26
C ARG A 132 -1.94 -8.35 0.74
N ARG A 133 -1.50 -9.58 1.06
CA ARG A 133 -2.10 -10.42 2.11
C ARG A 133 -1.89 -9.89 3.53
N GLN A 134 -0.98 -8.92 3.74
CA GLN A 134 -0.75 -8.34 5.07
C GLN A 134 -1.94 -7.52 5.55
N LEU A 135 -2.58 -6.72 4.70
CA LEU A 135 -3.72 -5.88 5.11
C LEU A 135 -4.88 -6.70 5.74
N PRO A 136 -5.42 -7.74 5.08
CA PRO A 136 -6.49 -8.53 5.70
C PRO A 136 -6.01 -9.29 6.96
N ALA A 137 -4.73 -9.62 7.08
CA ALA A 137 -4.19 -10.24 8.29
C ALA A 137 -4.15 -9.26 9.46
N VAL A 138 -3.69 -8.03 9.25
CA VAL A 138 -3.68 -6.96 10.26
C VAL A 138 -5.10 -6.60 10.69
N LEU A 139 -6.03 -6.46 9.73
CA LEU A 139 -7.45 -6.22 10.04
C LEU A 139 -8.04 -7.32 10.94
N ARG A 140 -7.84 -8.60 10.58
CA ARG A 140 -8.31 -9.72 11.42
C ARG A 140 -7.71 -9.68 12.82
N ALA A 141 -6.43 -9.41 12.95
CA ALA A 141 -5.78 -9.31 14.26
C ALA A 141 -6.35 -8.16 15.10
N ARG A 142 -6.57 -6.99 14.50
CA ARG A 142 -7.15 -5.82 15.20
C ARG A 142 -8.61 -6.06 15.61
N LEU A 143 -9.41 -6.68 14.73
CA LEU A 143 -10.79 -7.06 15.02
C LEU A 143 -10.87 -8.12 16.13
N GLY A 144 -9.98 -9.12 16.11
CA GLY A 144 -9.89 -10.13 17.18
C GLY A 144 -9.55 -9.51 18.53
N ARG A 145 -8.64 -8.53 18.58
CA ARG A 145 -8.38 -7.76 19.81
C ARG A 145 -9.62 -6.98 20.26
N ALA A 146 -10.35 -6.35 19.34
CA ALA A 146 -11.57 -5.62 19.67
C ALA A 146 -12.66 -6.50 20.30
N ILE A 147 -12.79 -7.76 19.89
CA ILE A 147 -13.67 -8.73 20.56
C ILE A 147 -13.18 -8.99 21.99
N THR A 148 -11.89 -9.23 22.18
CA THR A 148 -11.30 -9.49 23.50
C THR A 148 -11.50 -8.31 24.46
N ASP A 149 -11.39 -7.08 23.93
CA ASP A 149 -11.52 -5.83 24.67
C ASP A 149 -12.99 -5.39 24.88
N GLY A 150 -13.96 -6.09 24.25
CA GLY A 150 -15.37 -5.75 24.32
C GLY A 150 -15.82 -4.59 23.42
N ASP A 151 -14.96 -4.15 22.48
CA ASP A 151 -15.25 -3.10 21.50
C ASP A 151 -15.97 -3.63 20.25
N LEU A 152 -16.04 -4.97 20.10
CA LEU A 152 -16.75 -5.65 19.01
C LEU A 152 -17.47 -6.88 19.56
N ASP A 153 -18.72 -7.14 19.10
CA ASP A 153 -19.49 -8.32 19.49
C ASP A 153 -18.74 -9.61 19.16
N ALA A 154 -18.72 -10.56 20.09
CA ALA A 154 -18.06 -11.86 19.92
C ALA A 154 -18.66 -12.71 18.77
N ARG A 155 -19.88 -12.40 18.33
CA ARG A 155 -20.55 -13.06 17.19
C ARG A 155 -20.18 -12.46 15.84
N ALA A 156 -19.45 -11.33 15.80
CA ALA A 156 -19.07 -10.67 14.57
C ALA A 156 -18.19 -11.57 13.69
N ASP A 157 -18.48 -11.65 12.40
CA ASP A 157 -17.63 -12.37 11.44
C ASP A 157 -16.41 -11.53 11.08
N VAL A 158 -15.36 -11.69 11.89
CA VAL A 158 -14.06 -11.02 11.70
C VAL A 158 -13.49 -11.21 10.28
N SER A 159 -13.70 -12.40 9.69
CA SER A 159 -13.17 -12.71 8.35
C SER A 159 -13.91 -11.93 7.28
N LEU A 160 -15.23 -11.82 7.37
CA LEU A 160 -16.07 -11.05 6.47
C LEU A 160 -15.75 -9.55 6.56
N ILE A 161 -15.67 -9.01 7.79
CA ILE A 161 -15.34 -7.60 8.03
C ILE A 161 -13.97 -7.26 7.41
N ALA A 162 -12.95 -8.08 7.69
CA ALA A 162 -11.61 -7.88 7.16
C ALA A 162 -11.58 -7.97 5.62
N ALA A 163 -12.30 -8.92 5.03
CA ALA A 163 -12.41 -9.06 3.57
C ALA A 163 -13.08 -7.84 2.95
N TYR A 164 -14.21 -7.39 3.51
CA TYR A 164 -14.96 -6.24 3.02
C TYR A 164 -14.09 -4.97 2.98
N TYR A 165 -13.48 -4.60 4.12
CA TYR A 165 -12.68 -3.37 4.18
C TYR A 165 -11.36 -3.47 3.41
N THR A 166 -10.81 -4.68 3.22
CA THR A 166 -9.70 -4.91 2.30
C THR A 166 -10.11 -4.61 0.84
N MET A 167 -11.27 -5.12 0.40
CA MET A 167 -11.78 -4.85 -0.95
C MET A 167 -12.07 -3.37 -1.16
N VAL A 168 -12.65 -2.69 -0.17
CA VAL A 168 -12.89 -1.23 -0.21
C VAL A 168 -11.56 -0.49 -0.35
N ALA A 169 -10.56 -0.78 0.48
CA ALA A 169 -9.25 -0.12 0.44
C ALA A 169 -8.53 -0.33 -0.91
N HIS A 170 -8.56 -1.55 -1.46
CA HIS A 170 -8.00 -1.84 -2.78
C HIS A 170 -8.77 -1.14 -3.91
N GLY A 171 -10.10 -1.09 -3.83
CA GLY A 171 -10.93 -0.35 -4.78
C GLY A 171 -10.63 1.15 -4.76
N LEU A 172 -10.48 1.77 -3.59
CA LEU A 172 -10.08 3.16 -3.43
C LEU A 172 -8.70 3.43 -4.03
N ALA A 173 -7.73 2.53 -3.81
CA ALA A 173 -6.39 2.64 -4.39
C ALA A 173 -6.43 2.59 -5.92
N GLN A 174 -7.18 1.64 -6.51
CA GLN A 174 -7.34 1.53 -7.95
C GLN A 174 -8.04 2.75 -8.55
N ARG A 175 -9.14 3.23 -7.94
CA ARG A 175 -9.84 4.42 -8.42
C ARG A 175 -8.99 5.68 -8.31
N ALA A 176 -8.15 5.79 -7.27
CA ALA A 176 -7.17 6.86 -7.17
C ALA A 176 -6.16 6.82 -8.33
N PHE A 177 -5.64 5.63 -8.66
CA PHE A 177 -4.75 5.41 -9.80
C PHE A 177 -5.41 5.82 -11.13
N ASP A 178 -6.70 5.49 -11.32
CA ASP A 178 -7.50 5.85 -12.50
C ASP A 178 -7.84 7.35 -12.58
N GLY A 179 -7.42 8.16 -11.60
CA GLY A 179 -7.60 9.61 -11.63
C GLY A 179 -8.82 10.14 -10.87
N GLU A 180 -9.57 9.29 -10.12
CA GLU A 180 -10.73 9.74 -9.35
C GLU A 180 -10.36 10.83 -8.33
N SER A 181 -11.23 11.79 -8.08
CA SER A 181 -10.97 12.90 -7.18
C SER A 181 -10.82 12.46 -5.72
N ARG A 182 -9.98 13.17 -4.97
CA ARG A 182 -9.84 12.93 -3.51
C ARG A 182 -11.19 13.07 -2.81
N GLU A 183 -11.99 14.06 -3.20
CA GLU A 183 -13.29 14.33 -2.60
C GLU A 183 -14.23 13.13 -2.78
N THR A 184 -14.35 12.61 -4.01
CA THR A 184 -15.19 11.44 -4.30
C THR A 184 -14.71 10.22 -3.50
N LEU A 185 -13.39 9.96 -3.48
CA LEU A 185 -12.82 8.83 -2.75
C LEU A 185 -13.06 8.92 -1.24
N LEU A 186 -12.95 10.10 -0.64
CA LEU A 186 -13.27 10.32 0.77
C LEU A 186 -14.75 10.10 1.07
N ARG A 187 -15.65 10.51 0.19
CA ARG A 187 -17.09 10.24 0.33
C ARG A 187 -17.39 8.75 0.26
N VAL A 188 -16.79 8.04 -0.70
CA VAL A 188 -16.94 6.57 -0.80
C VAL A 188 -16.40 5.88 0.44
N ALA A 189 -15.21 6.28 0.94
CA ALA A 189 -14.65 5.76 2.18
C ALA A 189 -15.58 5.97 3.38
N GLY A 190 -16.24 7.15 3.47
CA GLY A 190 -17.23 7.44 4.50
C GLY A 190 -18.46 6.54 4.40
N HIS A 191 -19.05 6.42 3.21
CA HIS A 191 -20.22 5.55 2.97
C HIS A 191 -19.91 4.06 3.15
N ALA A 192 -18.66 3.62 2.95
CA ALA A 192 -18.29 2.24 3.25
C ALA A 192 -18.49 1.89 4.74
N MET A 193 -18.48 2.89 5.63
CA MET A 193 -18.74 2.69 7.05
C MET A 193 -20.22 2.51 7.40
N ASP A 194 -21.14 2.80 6.48
CA ASP A 194 -22.57 2.55 6.68
C ASP A 194 -22.87 1.03 6.78
N ALA A 195 -22.01 0.21 6.15
CA ALA A 195 -22.10 -1.25 6.25
C ALA A 195 -21.68 -1.81 7.63
N TRP A 196 -21.05 -1.00 8.48
CA TRP A 196 -20.46 -1.46 9.74
C TRP A 196 -21.49 -2.15 10.65
N ALA A 197 -22.64 -1.52 10.88
CA ALA A 197 -23.66 -2.05 11.81
C ALA A 197 -24.13 -3.46 11.40
N GLY A 198 -24.34 -3.68 10.08
CA GLY A 198 -24.72 -4.99 9.56
C GLY A 198 -23.60 -6.04 9.66
N LEU A 199 -22.37 -5.62 9.41
CA LEU A 199 -21.19 -6.50 9.45
C LEU A 199 -20.78 -6.85 10.88
N ALA A 200 -20.89 -5.88 11.81
CA ALA A 200 -20.54 -6.05 13.22
C ALA A 200 -21.62 -6.76 14.07
N GLY A 201 -22.79 -7.05 13.49
CA GLY A 201 -23.90 -7.66 14.22
C GLY A 201 -24.64 -6.68 15.14
N GLU A 202 -24.46 -5.38 14.97
CA GLU A 202 -25.11 -4.32 15.77
C GLU A 202 -26.58 -4.07 15.37
N MET A 203 -27.07 -4.69 14.30
CA MET A 203 -28.48 -4.63 13.89
C MET A 203 -29.29 -5.51 14.83
N GLY A 204 -30.00 -4.85 15.76
CA GLY A 204 -30.76 -5.50 16.80
C GLY A 204 -31.81 -6.46 16.27
N GLU A 205 -32.24 -7.40 17.14
CA GLU A 205 -33.34 -8.35 17.01
C GLU A 205 -34.69 -7.63 16.79
N GLY A 206 -34.85 -6.90 15.70
CA GLY A 206 -36.02 -6.04 15.48
C GLY A 206 -36.56 -5.95 14.06
N GLN A 207 -35.97 -6.62 13.08
CA GLN A 207 -36.53 -6.68 11.72
C GLN A 207 -36.32 -8.05 11.08
N ALA A 208 -37.07 -9.02 11.59
CA ALA A 208 -37.45 -10.18 10.78
C ALA A 208 -38.67 -9.78 9.92
N PRO A 209 -38.76 -10.19 8.64
CA PRO A 209 -39.82 -9.86 7.73
C PRO A 209 -41.18 -10.44 8.14
#